data_5e74af0d55de7d77c8f17db5bef0aefe
#
_entry.id   5e74af0d55de7d77c8f17db5bef0aefe
#
_cell.length_a   1.000
_cell.length_b   1.000
_cell.length_c   1.000
_cell.angle_alpha   90.00
_cell.angle_beta   90.00
_cell.angle_gamma   90.00
#
_symmetry.space_group_name_H-M   'P 1'
#
loop_
_entity.id
_entity.type
_entity.pdbx_description
1 polymer ?
#
loop_
_entity_poly.entity_id
_entity_poly.type
_entity_poly.pdbx_seq_one_letter_code
_entity_poly.pdbx_strand_id
1 'polypeptide(L)'
;MFVTRRKEAKAVDRVILHIDMNNFYASVETLYDPSLKDIPMAVGGDKERRHGIVLAKNMLAKAKGVKTAEALWEAERKCPGIKFVPPHFERYAKYSRLAKEIYMQYTDMVESFGLDECWLDVTGSRRLFGSGREIAEEIRARVKDELGLTVSIGVSFNKIFAKLGSDYKKPDAVTEFTRENFKELVWPLPAADLLFVGKSTQEALRKYGIYTIGDAAKADRKLLKRLFGKAGEQLSMYANGEDRSPVRRVNEHEEVKSIGNSTTAVHDLKDDGEIRAELYMLSESVAQRLREKGLCGYNVQLSVRKYNLETYQRQKMLETAVADSKSIFDAAYGLFRAHHTGESIRSIGVRVSSLVPLGMSQCSLFEDAARGQKAQKLETTVDFLRCKYGGDIIDRGIKVMHKDLFQSAAENRRTHVENTFKGVAL
;
A
#
# COMPACT_ATOMS: atom_id res chain seq x y z
N MET A 1 -8.07 -51.00 -35.31
CA MET A 1 -7.49 -49.65 -35.18
C MET A 1 -8.39 -48.87 -34.22
N PHE A 2 -8.10 -48.95 -32.90
CA PHE A 2 -8.91 -48.28 -31.89
C PHE A 2 -8.31 -46.87 -31.64
N VAL A 3 -8.98 -45.85 -32.16
CA VAL A 3 -8.66 -44.43 -31.84
C VAL A 3 -9.38 -44.10 -30.56
N THR A 4 -8.67 -44.18 -29.44
CA THR A 4 -9.13 -43.68 -28.16
C THR A 4 -9.14 -42.14 -28.21
N ARG A 5 -10.32 -41.54 -28.39
CA ARG A 5 -10.55 -40.10 -28.15
C ARG A 5 -10.22 -39.86 -26.66
N ARG A 6 -9.06 -39.27 -26.39
CA ARG A 6 -8.82 -38.58 -25.08
C ARG A 6 -9.90 -37.51 -24.94
N LYS A 7 -10.86 -37.72 -24.04
CA LYS A 7 -11.72 -36.65 -23.55
C LYS A 7 -10.77 -35.59 -22.97
N GLU A 8 -10.71 -34.42 -23.61
CA GLU A 8 -10.08 -33.24 -23.00
C GLU A 8 -10.74 -33.05 -21.63
N ALA A 9 -9.97 -33.23 -20.57
CA ALA A 9 -10.40 -32.92 -19.20
C ALA A 9 -10.75 -31.41 -19.21
N LYS A 10 -12.03 -31.07 -19.00
CA LYS A 10 -12.44 -29.68 -18.77
C LYS A 10 -11.53 -29.12 -17.71
N ALA A 11 -10.76 -28.11 -18.06
CA ALA A 11 -9.93 -27.39 -17.10
C ALA A 11 -10.84 -26.97 -15.94
N VAL A 12 -10.53 -27.44 -14.74
CA VAL A 12 -11.29 -27.05 -13.54
C VAL A 12 -11.15 -25.55 -13.38
N ASP A 13 -12.27 -24.84 -13.38
CA ASP A 13 -12.25 -23.39 -13.13
C ASP A 13 -11.60 -23.11 -11.77
N ARG A 14 -10.71 -22.14 -11.74
CA ARG A 14 -10.12 -21.67 -10.49
C ARG A 14 -11.22 -21.13 -9.58
N VAL A 15 -10.98 -21.24 -8.29
CA VAL A 15 -11.83 -20.66 -7.26
C VAL A 15 -10.98 -19.72 -6.45
N ILE A 16 -11.15 -18.44 -6.71
CA ILE A 16 -10.41 -17.34 -6.08
C ILE A 16 -11.32 -16.60 -5.12
N LEU A 17 -10.90 -16.44 -3.90
CA LEU A 17 -11.55 -15.58 -2.92
C LEU A 17 -10.78 -14.26 -2.85
N HIS A 18 -11.51 -13.16 -2.68
CA HIS A 18 -10.95 -11.90 -2.20
C HIS A 18 -11.64 -11.54 -0.90
N ILE A 19 -10.86 -11.34 0.16
CA ILE A 19 -11.32 -11.04 1.51
C ILE A 19 -10.93 -9.61 1.84
N ASP A 20 -11.86 -8.82 2.36
CA ASP A 20 -11.68 -7.41 2.72
C ASP A 20 -12.30 -7.16 4.10
N MET A 21 -11.50 -6.69 5.05
CA MET A 21 -11.95 -6.43 6.42
C MET A 21 -12.76 -5.13 6.47
N ASN A 22 -13.99 -5.20 6.96
CA ASN A 22 -14.91 -4.07 6.97
C ASN A 22 -14.44 -2.97 7.94
N ASN A 23 -14.28 -1.74 7.42
CA ASN A 23 -13.87 -0.56 8.20
C ASN A 23 -12.63 -0.82 9.08
N PHE A 24 -11.66 -1.56 8.60
CA PHE A 24 -10.64 -2.29 9.35
C PHE A 24 -10.08 -1.51 10.54
N TYR A 25 -9.41 -0.36 10.32
CA TYR A 25 -8.81 0.39 11.43
C TYR A 25 -9.85 0.85 12.44
N ALA A 26 -10.99 1.34 11.98
CA ALA A 26 -12.07 1.78 12.88
C ALA A 26 -12.64 0.62 13.69
N SER A 27 -12.80 -0.56 13.08
CA SER A 27 -13.27 -1.78 13.75
C SER A 27 -12.26 -2.25 14.80
N VAL A 28 -10.96 -2.23 14.48
CA VAL A 28 -9.91 -2.58 15.46
C VAL A 28 -9.91 -1.60 16.64
N GLU A 29 -9.99 -0.28 16.41
CA GLU A 29 -10.04 0.68 17.52
C GLU A 29 -11.28 0.44 18.42
N THR A 30 -12.41 0.06 17.84
CA THR A 30 -13.63 -0.27 18.60
C THR A 30 -13.44 -1.52 19.49
N LEU A 31 -12.57 -2.48 19.12
CA LEU A 31 -12.26 -3.62 19.99
C LEU A 31 -11.48 -3.20 21.24
N TYR A 32 -10.64 -2.16 21.14
CA TYR A 32 -9.87 -1.63 22.27
C TYR A 32 -10.66 -0.60 23.09
N ASP A 33 -11.57 0.13 22.45
CA ASP A 33 -12.46 1.10 23.10
C ASP A 33 -13.90 0.88 22.60
N PRO A 34 -14.69 0.05 23.30
CA PRO A 34 -16.08 -0.24 22.94
C PRO A 34 -17.00 0.99 22.93
N SER A 35 -16.64 2.09 23.62
CA SER A 35 -17.43 3.33 23.62
C SER A 35 -17.53 3.98 22.23
N LEU A 36 -16.60 3.64 21.33
CA LEU A 36 -16.58 4.14 19.95
C LEU A 36 -17.61 3.46 19.04
N LYS A 37 -18.24 2.38 19.49
CA LYS A 37 -19.13 1.54 18.65
C LYS A 37 -20.38 2.30 18.21
N ASP A 38 -20.99 3.05 19.13
CA ASP A 38 -22.32 3.64 18.95
C ASP A 38 -22.27 5.15 18.64
N ILE A 39 -21.08 5.67 18.36
CA ILE A 39 -20.88 7.08 17.95
C ILE A 39 -20.17 7.15 16.58
N PRO A 40 -20.43 8.21 15.78
CA PRO A 40 -19.66 8.42 14.56
C PRO A 40 -18.19 8.64 14.89
N MET A 41 -17.31 7.79 14.33
CA MET A 41 -15.87 7.90 14.56
C MET A 41 -15.07 7.68 13.27
N ALA A 42 -13.89 8.26 13.22
CA ALA A 42 -12.90 8.02 12.17
C ALA A 42 -11.49 7.92 12.77
N VAL A 43 -10.69 7.05 12.20
CA VAL A 43 -9.25 7.01 12.45
C VAL A 43 -8.59 8.00 11.51
N GLY A 44 -7.81 8.92 12.07
CA GLY A 44 -7.14 9.95 11.30
C GLY A 44 -5.91 10.50 12.00
N GLY A 45 -5.05 11.16 11.23
CA GLY A 45 -3.87 11.82 11.77
C GLY A 45 -4.20 13.09 12.57
N ASP A 46 -3.15 13.84 12.93
CA ASP A 46 -3.28 15.07 13.69
C ASP A 46 -3.75 16.23 12.80
N LYS A 47 -4.84 16.87 13.18
CA LYS A 47 -5.45 18.00 12.47
C LYS A 47 -4.53 19.23 12.45
N GLU A 48 -3.81 19.47 13.54
CA GLU A 48 -2.97 20.67 13.70
C GLU A 48 -1.65 20.59 12.90
N ARG A 49 -1.24 19.36 12.57
CA ARG A 49 0.05 19.07 11.91
C ARG A 49 -0.06 18.83 10.39
N ARG A 50 -1.13 19.28 9.73
CA ARG A 50 -1.37 19.06 8.28
C ARG A 50 -1.41 17.57 7.84
N HIS A 51 -1.39 16.62 8.76
CA HIS A 51 -1.47 15.17 8.51
C HIS A 51 -2.89 14.62 8.67
N GLY A 52 -3.87 15.52 8.82
CA GLY A 52 -5.23 15.17 9.14
C GLY A 52 -6.06 14.71 7.95
N ILE A 53 -5.91 13.44 7.52
CA ILE A 53 -6.84 12.77 6.61
C ILE A 53 -7.53 11.60 7.31
N VAL A 54 -8.74 11.28 6.85
CA VAL A 54 -9.48 10.10 7.28
C VAL A 54 -8.83 8.85 6.69
N LEU A 55 -8.25 8.00 7.53
CA LEU A 55 -7.69 6.70 7.14
C LEU A 55 -8.76 5.61 7.06
N ALA A 56 -9.64 5.56 8.06
CA ALA A 56 -10.80 4.68 8.11
C ALA A 56 -11.93 5.35 8.91
N LYS A 57 -13.13 4.85 8.76
CA LYS A 57 -14.31 5.35 9.47
C LYS A 57 -15.29 4.21 9.75
N ASN A 58 -16.08 4.34 10.81
CA ASN A 58 -17.17 3.39 11.08
C ASN A 58 -18.40 3.65 10.19
N MET A 59 -19.37 2.74 10.26
CA MET A 59 -20.59 2.82 9.44
C MET A 59 -21.43 4.06 9.75
N LEU A 60 -21.42 4.54 11.00
CA LEU A 60 -22.17 5.73 11.41
C LEU A 60 -21.61 7.00 10.74
N ALA A 61 -20.29 7.16 10.73
CA ALA A 61 -19.63 8.26 10.02
C ALA A 61 -19.79 8.12 8.48
N LYS A 62 -19.70 6.89 7.95
CA LYS A 62 -19.95 6.61 6.51
C LYS A 62 -21.37 7.02 6.10
N ALA A 63 -22.39 6.73 6.91
CA ALA A 63 -23.79 7.11 6.65
C ALA A 63 -23.99 8.63 6.60
N LYS A 64 -23.12 9.41 7.29
CA LYS A 64 -23.10 10.89 7.22
C LYS A 64 -22.28 11.44 6.04
N GLY A 65 -21.80 10.56 5.14
CA GLY A 65 -21.08 10.95 3.92
C GLY A 65 -19.58 11.20 4.11
N VAL A 66 -19.00 10.82 5.26
CA VAL A 66 -17.55 10.87 5.48
C VAL A 66 -16.84 9.88 4.55
N LYS A 67 -15.77 10.32 3.89
CA LYS A 67 -15.01 9.51 2.92
C LYS A 67 -13.58 9.25 3.40
N THR A 68 -13.02 8.12 3.03
CA THR A 68 -11.58 7.84 3.21
C THR A 68 -10.75 8.79 2.34
N ALA A 69 -9.58 9.19 2.82
CA ALA A 69 -8.65 10.13 2.21
C ALA A 69 -9.13 11.60 2.12
N GLU A 70 -10.30 11.96 2.67
CA GLU A 70 -10.67 13.36 2.81
C GLU A 70 -10.02 14.00 4.04
N ALA A 71 -9.90 15.32 4.05
CA ALA A 71 -9.34 16.05 5.18
C ALA A 71 -10.28 15.97 6.41
N LEU A 72 -9.70 15.96 7.62
CA LEU A 72 -10.49 15.85 8.86
C LEU A 72 -11.49 16.99 9.02
N TRP A 73 -11.16 18.21 8.60
CA TRP A 73 -12.09 19.35 8.65
C TRP A 73 -13.28 19.16 7.70
N GLU A 74 -13.12 18.49 6.55
CA GLU A 74 -14.21 18.16 5.64
C GLU A 74 -15.14 17.09 6.26
N ALA A 75 -14.53 16.07 6.89
CA ALA A 75 -15.26 15.04 7.62
C ALA A 75 -16.08 15.64 8.78
N GLU A 76 -15.49 16.56 9.56
CA GLU A 76 -16.15 17.26 10.66
C GLU A 76 -17.32 18.12 10.19
N ARG A 77 -17.17 18.80 9.03
CA ARG A 77 -18.27 19.58 8.42
C ARG A 77 -19.44 18.70 8.00
N LYS A 78 -19.18 17.48 7.50
CA LYS A 78 -20.22 16.52 7.10
C LYS A 78 -20.87 15.81 8.28
N CYS A 79 -20.10 15.57 9.33
CA CYS A 79 -20.51 14.86 10.52
C CYS A 79 -20.07 15.64 11.78
N PRO A 80 -20.79 16.71 12.17
CA PRO A 80 -20.50 17.46 13.39
C PRO A 80 -20.49 16.54 14.61
N GLY A 81 -19.47 16.66 15.45
CA GLY A 81 -19.29 15.81 16.63
C GLY A 81 -18.66 14.45 16.34
N ILE A 82 -18.15 14.20 15.14
CA ILE A 82 -17.38 13.00 14.83
C ILE A 82 -16.16 12.88 15.77
N LYS A 83 -15.94 11.69 16.34
CA LYS A 83 -14.77 11.40 17.17
C LYS A 83 -13.58 10.98 16.29
N PHE A 84 -12.49 11.74 16.33
CA PHE A 84 -11.25 11.32 15.69
C PHE A 84 -10.38 10.56 16.68
N VAL A 85 -9.82 9.43 16.22
CA VAL A 85 -8.90 8.55 16.97
C VAL A 85 -7.58 8.50 16.23
N PRO A 86 -6.43 8.68 16.90
CA PRO A 86 -5.13 8.53 16.26
C PRO A 86 -4.92 7.08 15.82
N PRO A 87 -4.16 6.83 14.72
CA PRO A 87 -3.92 5.47 14.25
C PRO A 87 -2.93 4.72 15.14
N HIS A 88 -3.23 3.47 15.46
CA HIS A 88 -2.37 2.53 16.19
C HIS A 88 -1.96 1.38 15.26
N PHE A 89 -1.01 1.62 14.38
CA PHE A 89 -0.63 0.69 13.32
C PHE A 89 -0.16 -0.69 13.81
N GLU A 90 0.43 -0.78 15.00
CA GLU A 90 0.79 -2.05 15.64
C GLU A 90 -0.43 -2.95 15.85
N ARG A 91 -1.55 -2.37 16.31
CA ARG A 91 -2.81 -3.09 16.47
C ARG A 91 -3.28 -3.61 15.12
N TYR A 92 -3.23 -2.79 14.08
CA TYR A 92 -3.68 -3.17 12.73
C TYR A 92 -2.79 -4.28 12.15
N ALA A 93 -1.47 -4.17 12.29
CA ALA A 93 -0.54 -5.22 11.88
C ALA A 93 -0.81 -6.55 12.61
N LYS A 94 -1.09 -6.50 13.92
CA LYS A 94 -1.45 -7.68 14.72
C LYS A 94 -2.71 -8.36 14.17
N TYR A 95 -3.80 -7.62 13.97
CA TYR A 95 -5.06 -8.21 13.50
C TYR A 95 -4.98 -8.65 12.03
N SER A 96 -4.22 -7.94 11.19
CA SER A 96 -3.91 -8.38 9.83
C SER A 96 -3.22 -9.75 9.82
N ARG A 97 -2.23 -9.96 10.70
CA ARG A 97 -1.52 -11.24 10.84
C ARG A 97 -2.45 -12.33 11.32
N LEU A 98 -3.21 -12.11 12.40
CA LEU A 98 -4.14 -13.09 12.94
C LEU A 98 -5.18 -13.54 11.90
N ALA A 99 -5.72 -12.62 11.12
CA ALA A 99 -6.65 -12.96 10.05
C ALA A 99 -5.97 -13.83 8.96
N LYS A 100 -4.75 -13.49 8.57
CA LYS A 100 -3.98 -14.29 7.60
C LYS A 100 -3.66 -15.69 8.13
N GLU A 101 -3.43 -15.85 9.42
CA GLU A 101 -3.25 -17.16 10.07
C GLU A 101 -4.52 -18.03 9.93
N ILE A 102 -5.72 -17.44 9.99
CA ILE A 102 -6.98 -18.14 9.68
C ILE A 102 -7.00 -18.54 8.19
N TYR A 103 -6.69 -17.60 7.28
CA TYR A 103 -6.75 -17.86 5.83
C TYR A 103 -5.80 -18.98 5.39
N MET A 104 -4.60 -19.03 5.97
CA MET A 104 -3.58 -20.03 5.67
C MET A 104 -3.98 -21.47 6.06
N GLN A 105 -4.99 -21.65 6.89
CA GLN A 105 -5.51 -22.99 7.21
C GLN A 105 -6.28 -23.61 6.04
N TYR A 106 -6.72 -22.79 5.08
CA TYR A 106 -7.46 -23.25 3.90
C TYR A 106 -6.57 -23.42 2.66
N THR A 107 -5.51 -22.65 2.54
CA THR A 107 -4.59 -22.69 1.38
C THR A 107 -3.26 -22.00 1.71
N ASP A 108 -2.17 -22.45 1.08
CA ASP A 108 -0.87 -21.76 1.10
C ASP A 108 -0.78 -20.63 0.04
N MET A 109 -1.76 -20.56 -0.86
CA MET A 109 -1.86 -19.53 -1.89
C MET A 109 -2.64 -18.31 -1.35
N VAL A 110 -1.96 -17.51 -0.52
CA VAL A 110 -2.50 -16.31 0.11
C VAL A 110 -1.65 -15.10 -0.29
N GLU A 111 -2.23 -14.23 -1.10
CA GLU A 111 -1.59 -13.02 -1.59
C GLU A 111 -2.17 -11.78 -0.92
N SER A 112 -1.36 -11.05 -0.17
CA SER A 112 -1.78 -9.82 0.49
C SER A 112 -1.92 -8.66 -0.50
N PHE A 113 -3.00 -7.89 -0.34
CA PHE A 113 -3.24 -6.62 -1.03
C PHE A 113 -3.50 -5.51 0.00
N GLY A 114 -2.47 -5.16 0.76
CA GLY A 114 -2.58 -4.27 1.91
C GLY A 114 -2.62 -5.03 3.25
N LEU A 115 -3.05 -4.32 4.31
CA LEU A 115 -3.19 -4.89 5.65
C LEU A 115 -4.48 -5.68 5.82
N ASP A 116 -5.54 -5.25 5.16
CA ASP A 116 -6.93 -5.68 5.34
C ASP A 116 -7.48 -6.51 4.18
N GLU A 117 -6.73 -6.62 3.08
CA GLU A 117 -7.17 -7.34 1.89
C GLU A 117 -6.23 -8.49 1.53
N CYS A 118 -6.81 -9.62 1.10
CA CYS A 118 -6.08 -10.78 0.60
C CYS A 118 -6.84 -11.48 -0.53
N TRP A 119 -6.08 -12.00 -1.52
CA TRP A 119 -6.59 -13.04 -2.40
C TRP A 119 -6.17 -14.41 -1.90
N LEU A 120 -7.08 -15.39 -2.03
CA LEU A 120 -6.83 -16.80 -1.77
C LEU A 120 -7.18 -17.61 -3.02
N ASP A 121 -6.33 -18.54 -3.42
CA ASP A 121 -6.71 -19.58 -4.40
C ASP A 121 -7.03 -20.87 -3.63
N VAL A 122 -8.31 -21.19 -3.56
CA VAL A 122 -8.81 -22.39 -2.86
C VAL A 122 -9.20 -23.53 -3.82
N THR A 123 -8.79 -23.44 -5.09
CA THR A 123 -9.10 -24.43 -6.10
C THR A 123 -8.74 -25.86 -5.66
N GLY A 124 -7.54 -26.01 -5.10
CA GLY A 124 -7.04 -27.31 -4.59
C GLY A 124 -7.67 -27.77 -3.27
N SER A 125 -8.24 -26.84 -2.51
CA SER A 125 -8.75 -27.09 -1.15
C SER A 125 -10.20 -27.59 -1.13
N ARG A 126 -10.90 -27.51 -2.25
CA ARG A 126 -12.34 -27.83 -2.38
C ARG A 126 -12.72 -29.25 -1.96
N ARG A 127 -11.81 -30.20 -2.07
CA ARG A 127 -12.06 -31.60 -1.64
C ARG A 127 -12.11 -31.74 -0.13
N LEU A 128 -11.44 -30.83 0.60
CA LEU A 128 -11.34 -30.85 2.08
C LEU A 128 -12.40 -29.97 2.72
N PHE A 129 -12.65 -28.79 2.14
CA PHE A 129 -13.43 -27.71 2.76
C PHE A 129 -14.72 -27.37 2.01
N GLY A 130 -15.04 -28.05 0.91
CA GLY A 130 -16.26 -27.78 0.15
C GLY A 130 -16.10 -26.77 -0.99
N SER A 131 -17.21 -26.16 -1.41
CA SER A 131 -17.23 -25.15 -2.47
C SER A 131 -16.53 -23.84 -2.04
N GLY A 132 -16.19 -23.01 -3.02
CA GLY A 132 -15.61 -21.68 -2.71
C GLY A 132 -16.52 -20.81 -1.82
N ARG A 133 -17.84 -20.95 -2.00
CA ARG A 133 -18.82 -20.24 -1.16
C ARG A 133 -18.85 -20.77 0.27
N GLU A 134 -18.83 -22.08 0.48
CA GLU A 134 -18.79 -22.69 1.81
C GLU A 134 -17.51 -22.28 2.56
N ILE A 135 -16.33 -22.33 1.90
CA ILE A 135 -15.07 -21.85 2.45
C ILE A 135 -15.16 -20.37 2.83
N ALA A 136 -15.74 -19.54 1.98
CA ALA A 136 -15.88 -18.11 2.24
C ALA A 136 -16.79 -17.83 3.44
N GLU A 137 -17.93 -18.53 3.58
CA GLU A 137 -18.84 -18.36 4.72
C GLU A 137 -18.19 -18.83 6.02
N GLU A 138 -17.43 -19.92 5.99
CA GLU A 138 -16.68 -20.42 7.16
C GLU A 138 -15.61 -19.42 7.59
N ILE A 139 -14.79 -18.90 6.65
CA ILE A 139 -13.78 -17.87 6.95
C ILE A 139 -14.46 -16.63 7.55
N ARG A 140 -15.58 -16.17 6.97
CA ARG A 140 -16.33 -15.01 7.45
C ARG A 140 -16.82 -15.21 8.90
N ALA A 141 -17.37 -16.37 9.21
CA ALA A 141 -17.81 -16.73 10.56
C ALA A 141 -16.63 -16.77 11.53
N ARG A 142 -15.54 -17.44 11.19
CA ARG A 142 -14.35 -17.56 12.03
C ARG A 142 -13.68 -16.22 12.33
N VAL A 143 -13.53 -15.36 11.34
CA VAL A 143 -12.98 -14.00 11.57
C VAL A 143 -13.84 -13.21 12.55
N LYS A 144 -15.16 -13.38 12.46
CA LYS A 144 -16.11 -12.74 13.37
C LYS A 144 -16.02 -13.30 14.79
N ASP A 145 -15.99 -14.59 14.94
CA ASP A 145 -16.02 -15.27 16.23
C ASP A 145 -14.65 -15.22 16.94
N GLU A 146 -13.55 -15.43 16.20
CA GLU A 146 -12.20 -15.49 16.76
C GLU A 146 -11.56 -14.11 16.95
N LEU A 147 -11.86 -13.13 16.04
CA LEU A 147 -11.21 -11.82 16.05
C LEU A 147 -12.15 -10.65 16.39
N GLY A 148 -13.47 -10.86 16.44
CA GLY A 148 -14.46 -9.79 16.64
C GLY A 148 -14.54 -8.81 15.47
N LEU A 149 -14.00 -9.16 14.30
CA LEU A 149 -14.01 -8.35 13.09
C LEU A 149 -14.95 -8.94 12.06
N THR A 150 -15.45 -8.12 11.13
CA THR A 150 -16.24 -8.60 10.00
C THR A 150 -15.49 -8.46 8.70
N VAL A 151 -15.74 -9.37 7.76
CA VAL A 151 -15.14 -9.36 6.43
C VAL A 151 -16.21 -9.47 5.35
N SER A 152 -15.94 -8.87 4.20
CA SER A 152 -16.71 -9.10 2.97
C SER A 152 -15.87 -9.91 2.01
N ILE A 153 -16.44 -10.98 1.45
CA ILE A 153 -15.70 -11.93 0.63
C ILE A 153 -16.35 -12.03 -0.75
N GLY A 154 -15.54 -11.84 -1.78
CA GLY A 154 -15.92 -12.15 -3.15
C GLY A 154 -15.34 -13.48 -3.58
N VAL A 155 -16.17 -14.34 -4.17
CA VAL A 155 -15.80 -15.65 -4.73
C VAL A 155 -15.91 -15.56 -6.25
N SER A 156 -14.85 -15.90 -6.99
CA SER A 156 -14.91 -15.89 -8.44
C SER A 156 -13.84 -16.79 -9.09
N PHE A 157 -13.82 -16.83 -10.41
CA PHE A 157 -12.85 -17.60 -11.21
C PHE A 157 -11.57 -16.81 -11.54
N ASN A 158 -11.48 -15.52 -11.15
CA ASN A 158 -10.29 -14.67 -11.29
C ASN A 158 -10.19 -13.64 -10.15
N LYS A 159 -9.00 -13.05 -10.00
CA LYS A 159 -8.70 -12.07 -8.93
C LYS A 159 -9.55 -10.80 -9.04
N ILE A 160 -9.82 -10.33 -10.26
CA ILE A 160 -10.50 -9.05 -10.52
C ILE A 160 -11.96 -9.13 -10.09
N PHE A 161 -12.66 -10.17 -10.49
CA PHE A 161 -14.07 -10.35 -10.12
C PHE A 161 -14.24 -10.79 -8.67
N ALA A 162 -13.27 -11.51 -8.10
CA ALA A 162 -13.26 -11.78 -6.68
C ALA A 162 -13.16 -10.46 -5.87
N LYS A 163 -12.25 -9.54 -6.26
CA LYS A 163 -12.16 -8.21 -5.63
C LYS A 163 -13.46 -7.43 -5.77
N LEU A 164 -14.04 -7.37 -6.96
CA LEU A 164 -15.32 -6.70 -7.19
C LEU A 164 -16.44 -7.30 -6.33
N GLY A 165 -16.45 -8.64 -6.18
CA GLY A 165 -17.43 -9.36 -5.34
C GLY A 165 -17.35 -8.97 -3.88
N SER A 166 -16.14 -8.77 -3.33
CA SER A 166 -15.98 -8.32 -1.94
C SER A 166 -16.53 -6.92 -1.69
N ASP A 167 -16.58 -6.06 -2.72
CA ASP A 167 -17.11 -4.70 -2.63
C ASP A 167 -18.63 -4.63 -2.88
N TYR A 168 -19.22 -5.65 -3.52
CA TYR A 168 -20.59 -5.62 -4.05
C TYR A 168 -21.69 -5.53 -2.98
N LYS A 169 -21.57 -6.28 -1.88
CA LYS A 169 -22.58 -6.36 -0.80
C LYS A 169 -22.03 -6.04 0.59
N LYS A 170 -21.04 -5.12 0.69
CA LYS A 170 -20.50 -4.70 1.99
C LYS A 170 -21.56 -4.09 2.90
N PRO A 171 -21.49 -4.33 4.21
CA PRO A 171 -20.52 -5.10 4.98
C PRO A 171 -20.97 -6.55 5.26
N ASP A 172 -20.03 -7.39 5.78
CA ASP A 172 -20.27 -8.73 6.36
C ASP A 172 -21.06 -9.67 5.43
N ALA A 173 -20.60 -9.83 4.20
CA ALA A 173 -21.31 -10.59 3.16
C ALA A 173 -20.38 -11.42 2.28
N VAL A 174 -20.93 -12.49 1.70
CA VAL A 174 -20.29 -13.27 0.63
C VAL A 174 -21.01 -13.05 -0.69
N THR A 175 -20.27 -12.69 -1.73
CA THR A 175 -20.78 -12.51 -3.10
C THR A 175 -20.04 -13.43 -4.05
N GLU A 176 -20.77 -14.15 -4.90
CA GLU A 176 -20.17 -15.05 -5.89
C GLU A 176 -20.49 -14.62 -7.31
N PHE A 177 -19.42 -14.43 -8.11
CA PHE A 177 -19.50 -14.19 -9.55
C PHE A 177 -18.95 -15.39 -10.30
N THR A 178 -19.83 -16.07 -11.03
CA THR A 178 -19.52 -17.23 -11.87
C THR A 178 -19.40 -16.85 -13.35
N ARG A 179 -18.96 -17.79 -14.19
CA ARG A 179 -18.92 -17.56 -15.64
C ARG A 179 -20.31 -17.41 -16.26
N GLU A 180 -21.32 -17.97 -15.61
CA GLU A 180 -22.69 -17.92 -16.07
C GLU A 180 -23.36 -16.57 -15.74
N ASN A 181 -23.10 -16.03 -14.52
CA ASN A 181 -23.83 -14.87 -14.03
C ASN A 181 -23.07 -13.53 -14.15
N PHE A 182 -21.75 -13.53 -14.44
CA PHE A 182 -20.98 -12.29 -14.38
C PHE A 182 -21.46 -11.21 -15.38
N LYS A 183 -21.94 -11.59 -16.55
CA LYS A 183 -22.45 -10.62 -17.53
C LYS A 183 -23.71 -9.91 -17.03
N GLU A 184 -24.54 -10.61 -16.30
CA GLU A 184 -25.76 -10.05 -15.71
C GLU A 184 -25.45 -9.19 -14.50
N LEU A 185 -24.54 -9.63 -13.61
CA LEU A 185 -24.29 -8.97 -12.32
C LEU A 185 -23.16 -7.93 -12.38
N VAL A 186 -22.11 -8.18 -13.19
CA VAL A 186 -20.89 -7.34 -13.23
C VAL A 186 -20.97 -6.29 -14.34
N TRP A 187 -21.45 -6.62 -15.52
CA TRP A 187 -21.46 -5.69 -16.64
C TRP A 187 -22.28 -4.40 -16.41
N PRO A 188 -23.42 -4.41 -15.67
CA PRO A 188 -24.16 -3.20 -15.35
C PRO A 188 -23.43 -2.26 -14.38
N LEU A 189 -22.41 -2.73 -13.65
CA LEU A 189 -21.69 -1.91 -12.67
C LEU A 189 -20.88 -0.80 -13.34
N PRO A 190 -20.65 0.34 -12.64
CA PRO A 190 -19.82 1.41 -13.15
C PRO A 190 -18.42 0.91 -13.54
N ALA A 191 -17.87 1.39 -14.65
CA ALA A 191 -16.49 1.05 -15.04
C ALA A 191 -15.44 1.45 -13.98
N ALA A 192 -15.77 2.45 -13.15
CA ALA A 192 -14.92 2.90 -12.05
C ALA A 192 -14.77 1.89 -10.92
N ASP A 193 -15.67 0.91 -10.80
CA ASP A 193 -15.62 -0.13 -9.77
C ASP A 193 -14.59 -1.22 -10.13
N LEU A 194 -14.15 -1.25 -11.39
CA LEU A 194 -13.12 -2.19 -11.81
C LEU A 194 -11.75 -1.78 -11.26
N LEU A 195 -11.00 -2.75 -10.76
CA LEU A 195 -9.68 -2.53 -10.19
C LEU A 195 -8.77 -1.77 -11.19
N PHE A 196 -8.02 -0.79 -10.70
CA PHE A 196 -7.14 0.12 -11.44
C PHE A 196 -7.83 1.16 -12.33
N VAL A 197 -9.15 1.33 -12.25
CA VAL A 197 -9.86 2.44 -12.89
C VAL A 197 -10.00 3.61 -11.93
N GLY A 198 -9.02 4.50 -11.92
CA GLY A 198 -9.05 5.75 -11.13
C GLY A 198 -9.88 6.86 -11.80
N LYS A 199 -10.05 7.99 -11.10
CA LYS A 199 -10.85 9.16 -11.58
C LYS A 199 -10.46 9.61 -12.98
N SER A 200 -9.18 9.79 -13.26
CA SER A 200 -8.68 10.23 -14.57
C SER A 200 -9.06 9.25 -15.70
N THR A 201 -8.93 7.92 -15.45
CA THR A 201 -9.34 6.90 -16.41
C THR A 201 -10.86 6.91 -16.60
N GLN A 202 -11.63 7.05 -15.52
CA GLN A 202 -13.09 7.15 -15.57
C GLN A 202 -13.55 8.36 -16.40
N GLU A 203 -12.96 9.53 -16.17
CA GLU A 203 -13.28 10.75 -16.92
C GLU A 203 -12.95 10.61 -18.42
N ALA A 204 -11.82 9.97 -18.73
CA ALA A 204 -11.45 9.70 -20.12
C ALA A 204 -12.40 8.70 -20.77
N LEU A 205 -12.80 7.62 -20.10
CA LEU A 205 -13.78 6.63 -20.59
C LEU A 205 -15.14 7.28 -20.89
N ARG A 206 -15.62 8.15 -20.03
CA ARG A 206 -16.89 8.89 -20.21
C ARG A 206 -16.94 9.70 -21.49
N LYS A 207 -15.82 10.29 -21.93
CA LYS A 207 -15.73 11.04 -23.18
C LYS A 207 -15.98 10.16 -24.43
N TYR A 208 -15.85 8.86 -24.28
CA TYR A 208 -16.10 7.87 -25.34
C TYR A 208 -17.38 7.06 -25.14
N GLY A 209 -18.26 7.51 -24.21
CA GLY A 209 -19.54 6.83 -23.95
C GLY A 209 -19.42 5.53 -23.17
N ILE A 210 -18.26 5.29 -22.51
CA ILE A 210 -18.01 4.07 -21.72
C ILE A 210 -18.27 4.39 -20.25
N TYR A 211 -19.40 3.94 -19.73
CA TYR A 211 -19.85 4.19 -18.36
C TYR A 211 -19.81 2.95 -17.49
N THR A 212 -20.10 1.80 -18.07
CA THR A 212 -20.21 0.52 -17.36
C THR A 212 -19.06 -0.43 -17.69
N ILE A 213 -18.90 -1.46 -16.86
CA ILE A 213 -17.94 -2.56 -17.14
C ILE A 213 -18.32 -3.26 -18.47
N GLY A 214 -19.61 -3.42 -18.73
CA GLY A 214 -20.10 -3.99 -20.00
C GLY A 214 -19.78 -3.13 -21.21
N ASP A 215 -19.82 -1.80 -21.11
CA ASP A 215 -19.36 -0.91 -22.17
C ASP A 215 -17.87 -1.09 -22.43
N ALA A 216 -17.06 -1.15 -21.37
CA ALA A 216 -15.62 -1.39 -21.48
C ALA A 216 -15.30 -2.77 -22.09
N ALA A 217 -16.10 -3.79 -21.76
CA ALA A 217 -15.95 -5.14 -22.31
C ALA A 217 -16.24 -5.20 -23.83
N LYS A 218 -17.22 -4.41 -24.29
CA LYS A 218 -17.64 -4.33 -25.71
C LYS A 218 -16.83 -3.31 -26.51
N ALA A 219 -16.11 -2.42 -25.88
CA ALA A 219 -15.32 -1.39 -26.56
C ALA A 219 -14.19 -2.01 -27.40
N ASP A 220 -13.86 -1.33 -28.52
CA ASP A 220 -12.74 -1.76 -29.36
C ASP A 220 -11.42 -1.75 -28.55
N ARG A 221 -10.77 -2.90 -28.46
CA ARG A 221 -9.47 -3.06 -27.76
C ARG A 221 -8.39 -2.13 -28.32
N LYS A 222 -8.40 -1.84 -29.62
CA LYS A 222 -7.45 -0.91 -30.24
C LYS A 222 -7.69 0.52 -29.76
N LEU A 223 -8.95 0.92 -29.57
CA LEU A 223 -9.30 2.21 -29.00
C LEU A 223 -8.78 2.32 -27.55
N LEU A 224 -9.09 1.35 -26.69
CA LEU A 224 -8.64 1.34 -25.31
C LEU A 224 -7.10 1.35 -25.19
N LYS A 225 -6.42 0.56 -26.03
CA LYS A 225 -4.94 0.57 -26.10
C LYS A 225 -4.40 1.93 -26.52
N ARG A 226 -5.01 2.61 -27.49
CA ARG A 226 -4.61 3.95 -27.95
C ARG A 226 -4.78 5.00 -26.84
N LEU A 227 -5.85 4.90 -26.03
CA LEU A 227 -6.16 5.84 -24.97
C LEU A 227 -5.25 5.64 -23.71
N PHE A 228 -5.00 4.40 -23.33
CA PHE A 228 -4.40 4.06 -22.05
C PHE A 228 -3.17 3.14 -22.15
N GLY A 229 -2.70 2.81 -23.35
CA GLY A 229 -1.57 1.90 -23.56
C GLY A 229 -1.86 0.51 -23.00
N LYS A 230 -0.90 -0.06 -22.25
CA LYS A 230 -1.04 -1.39 -21.62
C LYS A 230 -2.22 -1.44 -20.65
N ALA A 231 -2.49 -0.36 -19.91
CA ALA A 231 -3.64 -0.30 -19.00
C ALA A 231 -4.98 -0.44 -19.74
N GLY A 232 -5.09 0.06 -20.97
CA GLY A 232 -6.28 -0.12 -21.81
C GLY A 232 -6.48 -1.56 -22.28
N GLU A 233 -5.41 -2.26 -22.62
CA GLU A 233 -5.48 -3.70 -22.92
C GLU A 233 -5.91 -4.50 -21.69
N GLN A 234 -5.36 -4.22 -20.53
CA GLN A 234 -5.75 -4.85 -19.27
C GLN A 234 -7.21 -4.55 -18.90
N LEU A 235 -7.66 -3.32 -19.08
CA LEU A 235 -9.05 -2.94 -18.83
C LEU A 235 -10.02 -3.79 -19.64
N SER A 236 -9.75 -3.97 -20.95
CA SER A 236 -10.56 -4.85 -21.80
C SER A 236 -10.56 -6.30 -21.33
N MET A 237 -9.39 -6.83 -20.96
CA MET A 237 -9.26 -8.20 -20.42
C MET A 237 -10.03 -8.36 -19.11
N TYR A 238 -9.90 -7.41 -18.20
CA TYR A 238 -10.57 -7.43 -16.90
C TYR A 238 -12.09 -7.36 -17.03
N ALA A 239 -12.60 -6.45 -17.87
CA ALA A 239 -14.03 -6.31 -18.13
C ALA A 239 -14.66 -7.57 -18.75
N ASN A 240 -13.89 -8.33 -19.52
CA ASN A 240 -14.30 -9.62 -20.13
C ASN A 240 -14.07 -10.84 -19.20
N GLY A 241 -13.52 -10.65 -17.99
CA GLY A 241 -13.19 -11.75 -17.08
C GLY A 241 -12.05 -12.65 -17.55
N GLU A 242 -11.18 -12.13 -18.40
CA GLU A 242 -10.06 -12.85 -19.03
C GLU A 242 -8.78 -12.83 -18.19
N ASP A 243 -8.80 -12.25 -16.98
CA ASP A 243 -7.66 -12.24 -16.08
C ASP A 243 -7.25 -13.66 -15.69
N ARG A 244 -5.97 -13.98 -15.88
CA ARG A 244 -5.36 -15.27 -15.55
C ARG A 244 -4.21 -15.14 -14.54
N SER A 245 -4.03 -13.97 -13.96
CA SER A 245 -2.96 -13.77 -12.98
C SER A 245 -3.09 -14.78 -11.83
N PRO A 246 -2.01 -15.45 -11.44
CA PRO A 246 -2.04 -16.38 -10.32
C PRO A 246 -2.17 -15.63 -9.00
N VAL A 247 -2.71 -16.29 -7.98
CA VAL A 247 -2.53 -15.88 -6.58
C VAL A 247 -1.16 -16.38 -6.14
N ARG A 248 -0.35 -15.48 -5.58
CA ARG A 248 0.99 -15.81 -5.07
C ARG A 248 0.90 -16.64 -3.79
N ARG A 249 1.90 -17.44 -3.55
CA ARG A 249 2.06 -18.12 -2.26
C ARG A 249 2.53 -17.14 -1.19
N VAL A 250 2.26 -17.47 0.06
CA VAL A 250 2.67 -16.69 1.24
C VAL A 250 4.16 -16.35 1.22
N ASN A 251 5.02 -17.26 0.77
CA ASN A 251 6.47 -17.09 0.73
C ASN A 251 7.01 -16.46 -0.56
N GLU A 252 6.14 -16.13 -1.52
CA GLU A 252 6.55 -15.48 -2.75
C GLU A 252 6.48 -13.95 -2.58
N HIS A 253 7.65 -13.33 -2.53
CA HIS A 253 7.77 -11.87 -2.42
C HIS A 253 8.08 -11.26 -3.79
N GLU A 254 7.47 -10.12 -4.07
CA GLU A 254 7.87 -9.31 -5.21
C GLU A 254 9.27 -8.73 -4.99
N GLU A 255 10.05 -8.68 -6.07
CA GLU A 255 11.33 -7.99 -6.05
C GLU A 255 11.13 -6.51 -5.72
N VAL A 256 11.85 -6.02 -4.71
CA VAL A 256 11.81 -4.63 -4.30
C VAL A 256 12.50 -3.76 -5.34
N LYS A 257 11.73 -2.95 -6.07
CA LYS A 257 12.25 -2.10 -7.16
C LYS A 257 12.82 -0.76 -6.69
N SER A 258 12.34 -0.26 -5.55
CA SER A 258 12.80 1.00 -4.98
C SER A 258 12.41 1.11 -3.50
N ILE A 259 13.19 1.87 -2.74
CA ILE A 259 12.88 2.24 -1.35
C ILE A 259 12.87 3.76 -1.27
N GLY A 260 11.80 4.35 -0.75
CA GLY A 260 11.66 5.78 -0.61
C GLY A 260 10.80 6.17 0.58
N ASN A 261 10.99 7.40 1.04
CA ASN A 261 10.19 8.03 2.06
C ASN A 261 9.96 9.51 1.73
N SER A 262 8.86 10.06 2.19
CA SER A 262 8.51 11.47 2.01
C SER A 262 7.75 11.99 3.21
N THR A 263 7.85 13.28 3.45
CA THR A 263 7.10 13.96 4.51
C THR A 263 6.38 15.19 3.96
N THR A 264 5.22 15.50 4.55
CA THR A 264 4.60 16.81 4.44
C THR A 264 4.98 17.58 5.69
N ALA A 265 5.71 18.68 5.54
CA ALA A 265 6.20 19.46 6.66
C ALA A 265 5.04 20.10 7.45
N VAL A 266 5.23 20.26 8.77
CA VAL A 266 4.24 20.88 9.67
C VAL A 266 3.91 22.31 9.23
N HIS A 267 4.91 23.05 8.75
CA HIS A 267 4.77 24.34 8.06
C HIS A 267 5.54 24.30 6.73
N ASP A 268 5.32 25.30 5.87
CA ASP A 268 6.05 25.36 4.61
C ASP A 268 7.51 25.72 4.87
N LEU A 269 8.43 24.82 4.48
CA LEU A 269 9.87 25.00 4.66
C LEU A 269 10.38 26.12 3.77
N LYS A 270 11.13 27.06 4.34
CA LYS A 270 11.75 28.20 3.64
C LYS A 270 13.24 28.26 3.91
N ASP A 271 13.65 27.86 5.10
CA ASP A 271 15.04 27.88 5.52
C ASP A 271 15.81 26.68 4.99
N ASP A 272 17.04 26.93 4.51
CA ASP A 272 17.92 25.87 4.00
C ASP A 272 18.31 24.87 5.10
N GLY A 273 18.43 25.32 6.34
CA GLY A 273 18.70 24.46 7.48
C GLY A 273 17.59 23.45 7.74
N GLU A 274 16.32 23.89 7.71
CA GLU A 274 15.14 23.03 7.85
C GLU A 274 15.06 22.02 6.70
N ILE A 275 15.28 22.46 5.45
CA ILE A 275 15.25 21.60 4.27
C ILE A 275 16.34 20.53 4.35
N ARG A 276 17.55 20.91 4.77
CA ARG A 276 18.65 19.95 4.99
C ARG A 276 18.33 18.96 6.09
N ALA A 277 17.73 19.42 7.18
CA ALA A 277 17.32 18.57 8.29
C ALA A 277 16.31 17.51 7.84
N GLU A 278 15.25 17.92 7.14
CA GLU A 278 14.23 17.00 6.61
C GLU A 278 14.82 16.01 5.58
N LEU A 279 15.62 16.49 4.63
CA LEU A 279 16.27 15.63 3.65
C LEU A 279 17.20 14.61 4.32
N TYR A 280 17.95 15.03 5.33
CA TYR A 280 18.87 14.14 6.04
C TYR A 280 18.10 13.02 6.77
N MET A 281 17.01 13.37 7.44
CA MET A 281 16.19 12.42 8.17
C MET A 281 15.48 11.41 7.23
N LEU A 282 15.01 11.89 6.08
CA LEU A 282 14.45 11.02 5.05
C LEU A 282 15.51 10.08 4.47
N SER A 283 16.72 10.59 4.24
CA SER A 283 17.85 9.80 3.74
C SER A 283 18.27 8.72 4.74
N GLU A 284 18.28 9.03 6.05
CA GLU A 284 18.54 8.07 7.11
C GLU A 284 17.49 6.95 7.14
N SER A 285 16.20 7.31 7.06
CA SER A 285 15.10 6.34 6.99
C SER A 285 15.21 5.42 5.77
N VAL A 286 15.55 5.98 4.60
CA VAL A 286 15.72 5.19 3.36
C VAL A 286 16.95 4.29 3.46
N ALA A 287 18.07 4.80 3.95
CA ALA A 287 19.31 4.06 4.13
C ALA A 287 19.14 2.87 5.09
N GLN A 288 18.51 3.09 6.24
CA GLN A 288 18.19 2.02 7.20
C GLN A 288 17.39 0.90 6.53
N ARG A 289 16.31 1.24 5.84
CA ARG A 289 15.45 0.27 5.16
C ARG A 289 16.13 -0.47 4.01
N LEU A 290 17.10 0.16 3.34
CA LEU A 290 17.96 -0.51 2.35
C LEU A 290 18.81 -1.58 3.04
N ARG A 291 19.50 -1.21 4.14
CA ARG A 291 20.36 -2.13 4.90
C ARG A 291 19.59 -3.29 5.53
N GLU A 292 18.40 -3.02 6.11
CA GLU A 292 17.51 -4.06 6.66
C GLU A 292 17.11 -5.12 5.63
N LYS A 293 17.00 -4.72 4.36
CA LYS A 293 16.71 -5.62 3.24
C LYS A 293 17.96 -6.20 2.55
N GLY A 294 19.14 -5.85 3.03
CA GLY A 294 20.40 -6.27 2.38
C GLY A 294 20.57 -5.69 0.97
N LEU A 295 20.06 -4.47 0.72
CA LEU A 295 20.07 -3.82 -0.59
C LEU A 295 20.88 -2.51 -0.58
N CYS A 296 21.40 -2.15 -1.75
CA CYS A 296 21.93 -0.82 -2.08
C CYS A 296 21.42 -0.42 -3.47
N GLY A 297 21.56 0.85 -3.86
CA GLY A 297 21.05 1.28 -5.16
C GLY A 297 21.83 2.41 -5.80
N TYR A 298 21.73 2.51 -7.14
CA TYR A 298 22.48 3.45 -7.95
C TYR A 298 21.74 4.76 -8.24
N ASN A 299 20.41 4.78 -8.19
CA ASN A 299 19.65 5.95 -8.61
C ASN A 299 18.97 6.62 -7.41
N VAL A 300 19.37 7.85 -7.10
CA VAL A 300 18.74 8.68 -6.05
C VAL A 300 17.79 9.66 -6.71
N GLN A 301 16.55 9.67 -6.25
CA GLN A 301 15.47 10.55 -6.70
C GLN A 301 15.03 11.47 -5.59
N LEU A 302 14.92 12.77 -5.91
CA LEU A 302 14.29 13.80 -5.11
C LEU A 302 12.88 14.09 -5.64
N SER A 303 11.90 14.21 -4.74
CA SER A 303 10.56 14.71 -5.03
C SER A 303 10.27 15.93 -4.16
N VAL A 304 9.82 17.02 -4.76
CA VAL A 304 9.49 18.27 -4.05
C VAL A 304 8.10 18.71 -4.45
N ARG A 305 7.27 19.02 -3.46
CA ARG A 305 5.97 19.67 -3.65
C ARG A 305 6.02 21.07 -3.06
N LYS A 306 5.79 22.08 -3.88
CA LYS A 306 5.78 23.48 -3.50
C LYS A 306 4.50 23.83 -2.71
N TYR A 307 4.47 25.02 -2.10
CA TYR A 307 3.32 25.53 -1.36
C TYR A 307 2.04 25.63 -2.22
N ASN A 308 2.20 25.92 -3.54
CA ASN A 308 1.11 26.00 -4.52
C ASN A 308 0.64 24.62 -5.03
N LEU A 309 1.14 23.53 -4.44
CA LEU A 309 0.86 22.13 -4.75
C LEU A 309 1.49 21.62 -6.05
N GLU A 310 2.24 22.43 -6.78
CA GLU A 310 3.06 21.96 -7.90
C GLU A 310 4.13 20.98 -7.41
N THR A 311 4.35 19.92 -8.18
CA THR A 311 5.32 18.89 -7.83
C THR A 311 6.33 18.73 -8.95
N TYR A 312 7.60 18.65 -8.59
CA TYR A 312 8.65 18.24 -9.51
C TYR A 312 9.46 17.08 -8.92
N GLN A 313 10.06 16.31 -9.82
CA GLN A 313 10.96 15.21 -9.46
C GLN A 313 12.24 15.33 -10.25
N ARG A 314 13.38 15.02 -9.62
CA ARG A 314 14.70 14.96 -10.23
C ARG A 314 15.42 13.72 -9.73
N GLN A 315 16.27 13.16 -10.56
CA GLN A 315 17.04 11.97 -10.20
C GLN A 315 18.47 12.05 -10.71
N LYS A 316 19.35 11.35 -10.02
CA LYS A 316 20.77 11.22 -10.37
C LYS A 316 21.19 9.77 -10.26
N MET A 317 21.78 9.25 -11.33
CA MET A 317 22.49 7.97 -11.31
C MET A 317 23.87 8.22 -10.69
N LEU A 318 24.24 7.41 -9.72
CA LEU A 318 25.53 7.43 -9.04
C LEU A 318 26.46 6.39 -9.68
N GLU A 319 27.77 6.62 -9.60
CA GLU A 319 28.78 5.69 -10.12
C GLU A 319 28.87 4.43 -9.25
N THR A 320 28.66 4.57 -7.95
CA THR A 320 28.65 3.48 -6.96
C THR A 320 27.28 3.36 -6.29
N ALA A 321 26.87 2.12 -5.99
CA ALA A 321 25.62 1.88 -5.28
C ALA A 321 25.75 2.27 -3.80
N VAL A 322 24.72 2.96 -3.28
CA VAL A 322 24.73 3.52 -1.94
C VAL A 322 23.66 2.88 -1.04
N ALA A 323 23.99 2.73 0.24
CA ALA A 323 23.08 2.33 1.31
C ALA A 323 23.36 3.11 2.61
N ASP A 324 24.17 4.14 2.54
CA ASP A 324 24.49 5.03 3.66
C ASP A 324 23.71 6.35 3.57
N SER A 325 23.39 6.89 4.73
CA SER A 325 22.55 8.09 4.86
C SER A 325 23.18 9.32 4.22
N LYS A 326 24.54 9.45 4.36
CA LYS A 326 25.25 10.62 3.89
C LYS A 326 25.28 10.70 2.36
N SER A 327 25.63 9.61 1.68
CA SER A 327 25.69 9.56 0.21
C SER A 327 24.32 9.82 -0.42
N ILE A 328 23.26 9.26 0.16
CA ILE A 328 21.87 9.51 -0.29
C ILE A 328 21.52 10.97 -0.08
N PHE A 329 21.84 11.55 1.09
CA PHE A 329 21.58 12.95 1.39
C PHE A 329 22.36 13.87 0.43
N ASP A 330 23.65 13.67 0.26
CA ASP A 330 24.50 14.51 -0.60
C ASP A 330 23.97 14.54 -2.04
N ALA A 331 23.55 13.38 -2.56
CA ALA A 331 22.93 13.30 -3.89
C ALA A 331 21.59 14.03 -3.96
N ALA A 332 20.70 13.81 -2.98
CA ALA A 332 19.37 14.42 -2.94
C ALA A 332 19.46 15.95 -2.73
N TYR A 333 20.33 16.40 -1.83
CA TYR A 333 20.54 17.82 -1.58
C TYR A 333 21.23 18.51 -2.77
N GLY A 334 22.17 17.85 -3.44
CA GLY A 334 22.75 18.34 -4.69
C GLY A 334 21.70 18.55 -5.79
N LEU A 335 20.76 17.61 -5.95
CA LEU A 335 19.62 17.76 -6.85
C LEU A 335 18.71 18.92 -6.43
N PHE A 336 18.47 19.10 -5.14
CA PHE A 336 17.70 20.20 -4.61
C PHE A 336 18.33 21.54 -4.96
N ARG A 337 19.61 21.73 -4.63
CA ARG A 337 20.37 22.98 -4.90
C ARG A 337 20.42 23.34 -6.39
N ALA A 338 20.47 22.35 -7.26
CA ALA A 338 20.55 22.54 -8.70
C ALA A 338 19.20 22.95 -9.36
N HIS A 339 18.08 22.63 -8.73
CA HIS A 339 16.77 22.74 -9.40
C HIS A 339 15.71 23.52 -8.62
N HIS A 340 15.99 23.85 -7.33
CA HIS A 340 15.05 24.62 -6.53
C HIS A 340 15.19 26.12 -6.84
N THR A 341 14.06 26.79 -7.02
CA THR A 341 13.96 28.19 -7.46
C THR A 341 13.54 29.15 -6.35
N GLY A 342 13.59 28.70 -5.08
CA GLY A 342 13.41 29.57 -3.90
C GLY A 342 12.00 29.61 -3.32
N GLU A 343 11.03 28.87 -3.90
CA GLU A 343 9.67 28.83 -3.35
C GLU A 343 9.59 27.96 -2.09
N SER A 344 8.63 28.28 -1.21
CA SER A 344 8.39 27.47 -0.01
C SER A 344 7.98 26.04 -0.36
N ILE A 345 8.45 25.08 0.43
CA ILE A 345 8.25 23.66 0.20
C ILE A 345 7.23 23.12 1.21
N ARG A 346 6.17 22.49 0.69
CA ARG A 346 5.15 21.82 1.48
C ARG A 346 5.51 20.37 1.82
N SER A 347 6.10 19.66 0.87
CA SER A 347 6.45 18.25 1.02
C SER A 347 7.73 17.92 0.27
N ILE A 348 8.55 17.06 0.87
CA ILE A 348 9.82 16.63 0.28
C ILE A 348 9.97 15.11 0.45
N GLY A 349 10.61 14.46 -0.51
CA GLY A 349 10.82 13.01 -0.48
C GLY A 349 12.09 12.58 -1.16
N VAL A 350 12.66 11.47 -0.67
CA VAL A 350 13.85 10.81 -1.19
C VAL A 350 13.52 9.36 -1.51
N ARG A 351 14.01 8.87 -2.66
CA ARG A 351 13.87 7.48 -3.10
C ARG A 351 15.17 6.98 -3.68
N VAL A 352 15.49 5.72 -3.42
CA VAL A 352 16.59 4.99 -4.06
C VAL A 352 16.01 3.87 -4.90
N SER A 353 16.49 3.73 -6.14
CA SER A 353 16.07 2.72 -7.10
C SER A 353 17.29 2.13 -7.84
N SER A 354 17.06 1.25 -8.83
CA SER A 354 18.13 0.44 -9.43
C SER A 354 18.87 -0.33 -8.35
N LEU A 355 18.08 -1.10 -7.58
CA LEU A 355 18.55 -1.81 -6.40
C LEU A 355 19.34 -3.06 -6.78
N VAL A 356 20.40 -3.33 -6.01
CA VAL A 356 21.21 -4.55 -6.08
C VAL A 356 21.48 -5.06 -4.67
N PRO A 357 21.83 -6.35 -4.49
CA PRO A 357 22.22 -6.89 -3.18
C PRO A 357 23.42 -6.15 -2.59
N LEU A 358 23.38 -5.91 -1.29
CA LEU A 358 24.49 -5.30 -0.56
C LEU A 358 25.73 -6.22 -0.66
N GLY A 359 26.86 -5.66 -1.08
CA GLY A 359 28.11 -6.43 -1.32
C GLY A 359 28.33 -6.85 -2.78
N MET A 360 27.35 -6.70 -3.67
CA MET A 360 27.51 -6.89 -5.12
C MET A 360 27.80 -5.60 -5.88
N SER A 361 28.01 -4.47 -5.19
CA SER A 361 28.34 -3.20 -5.84
C SER A 361 29.77 -3.22 -6.33
N GLN A 362 29.97 -2.74 -7.56
CA GLN A 362 31.29 -2.52 -8.11
C GLN A 362 31.97 -1.38 -7.35
N CYS A 363 33.16 -1.66 -6.76
CA CYS A 363 33.98 -0.62 -6.16
C CYS A 363 34.64 0.24 -7.25
N SER A 364 34.57 1.56 -7.11
CA SER A 364 35.34 2.46 -7.95
C SER A 364 36.83 2.38 -7.56
N LEU A 365 37.73 2.33 -8.55
CA LEU A 365 39.19 2.41 -8.31
C LEU A 365 39.61 3.78 -7.76
N PHE A 366 38.75 4.78 -7.85
CA PHE A 366 39.02 6.17 -7.45
C PHE A 366 38.39 6.54 -6.10
N GLU A 367 37.58 5.65 -5.50
CA GLU A 367 37.02 5.85 -4.17
C GLU A 367 37.82 5.13 -3.09
N ASP A 368 37.98 5.77 -1.94
CA ASP A 368 38.59 5.15 -0.77
C ASP A 368 37.64 4.09 -0.19
N ALA A 369 37.80 2.86 -0.62
CA ALA A 369 37.02 1.69 -0.20
C ALA A 369 37.01 1.53 1.33
N ALA A 370 38.07 1.94 2.03
CA ALA A 370 38.18 1.88 3.48
C ALA A 370 37.21 2.89 4.14
N ARG A 371 37.04 4.07 3.55
CA ARG A 371 36.12 5.09 4.04
C ARG A 371 34.66 4.66 3.89
N GLY A 372 34.30 4.06 2.75
CA GLY A 372 32.96 3.50 2.52
C GLY A 372 32.63 2.38 3.50
N GLN A 373 33.54 1.43 3.72
CA GLN A 373 33.36 0.36 4.70
C GLN A 373 33.22 0.88 6.14
N LYS A 374 34.00 1.90 6.52
CA LYS A 374 33.89 2.52 7.85
C LYS A 374 32.54 3.19 8.06
N ALA A 375 32.05 3.93 7.06
CA ALA A 375 30.72 4.54 7.10
C ALA A 375 29.63 3.49 7.24
N GLN A 376 29.67 2.43 6.48
CA GLN A 376 28.71 1.32 6.53
C GLN A 376 28.72 0.62 7.90
N LYS A 377 29.90 0.34 8.48
CA LYS A 377 30.02 -0.25 9.83
C LYS A 377 29.40 0.66 10.90
N LEU A 378 29.65 1.96 10.82
CA LEU A 378 29.07 2.93 11.73
C LEU A 378 27.53 2.91 11.67
N GLU A 379 26.97 3.00 10.46
CA GLU A 379 25.52 2.99 10.25
C GLU A 379 24.89 1.67 10.76
N THR A 380 25.49 0.52 10.47
CA THR A 380 25.02 -0.78 10.97
C THR A 380 25.07 -0.86 12.51
N THR A 381 26.10 -0.28 13.12
CA THR A 381 26.22 -0.23 14.60
C THR A 381 25.11 0.64 15.19
N VAL A 382 24.84 1.80 14.60
CA VAL A 382 23.76 2.69 15.03
C VAL A 382 22.39 1.98 14.89
N ASP A 383 22.14 1.30 13.75
CA ASP A 383 20.92 0.52 13.54
C ASP A 383 20.75 -0.58 14.61
N PHE A 384 21.81 -1.29 14.94
CA PHE A 384 21.82 -2.31 15.99
C PHE A 384 21.48 -1.72 17.36
N LEU A 385 22.08 -0.60 17.73
CA LEU A 385 21.82 0.07 19.02
C LEU A 385 20.38 0.58 19.10
N ARG A 386 19.85 1.15 18.01
CA ARG A 386 18.46 1.60 17.93
C ARG A 386 17.46 0.44 18.02
N CYS A 387 17.77 -0.68 17.39
CA CYS A 387 16.94 -1.89 17.49
C CYS A 387 16.92 -2.45 18.93
N LYS A 388 18.06 -2.42 19.63
CA LYS A 388 18.19 -3.01 20.96
C LYS A 388 17.65 -2.12 22.08
N TYR A 389 17.86 -0.81 21.98
CA TYR A 389 17.59 0.14 23.07
C TYR A 389 16.51 1.18 22.76
N GLY A 390 15.92 1.11 21.55
CA GLY A 390 14.91 2.06 21.07
C GLY A 390 15.47 3.09 20.09
N GLY A 391 14.62 3.56 19.19
CA GLY A 391 15.00 4.43 18.06
C GLY A 391 15.59 5.79 18.47
N ASP A 392 15.31 6.25 19.67
CA ASP A 392 15.71 7.58 20.16
C ASP A 392 17.01 7.55 20.97
N ILE A 393 17.65 6.37 21.16
CA ILE A 393 18.86 6.25 21.97
C ILE A 393 20.06 7.00 21.37
N ILE A 394 20.12 7.09 20.06
CA ILE A 394 21.14 7.83 19.31
C ILE A 394 20.45 8.68 18.25
N ASP A 395 20.57 9.98 18.36
CA ASP A 395 20.07 10.94 17.39
C ASP A 395 21.19 11.74 16.72
N ARG A 396 20.89 12.30 15.55
CA ARG A 396 21.80 13.20 14.83
C ARG A 396 21.71 14.60 15.40
N GLY A 397 22.83 15.31 15.48
CA GLY A 397 22.85 16.71 15.97
C GLY A 397 21.89 17.63 15.20
N ILE A 398 21.73 17.44 13.90
CA ILE A 398 20.79 18.21 13.07
C ILE A 398 19.33 18.07 13.54
N LYS A 399 18.93 16.90 14.05
CA LYS A 399 17.59 16.68 14.61
C LYS A 399 17.41 17.46 15.92
N VAL A 400 18.46 17.55 16.73
CA VAL A 400 18.45 18.29 17.99
C VAL A 400 18.36 19.80 17.75
N MET A 401 19.00 20.29 16.68
CA MET A 401 18.97 21.71 16.29
C MET A 401 17.59 22.15 15.76
N HIS A 402 16.83 21.24 15.15
CA HIS A 402 15.51 21.50 14.55
C HIS A 402 14.42 20.69 15.26
N LYS A 403 14.38 20.69 16.59
CA LYS A 403 13.44 19.88 17.38
C LYS A 403 11.98 20.09 17.01
N ASP A 404 11.60 21.31 16.67
CA ASP A 404 10.21 21.67 16.34
C ASP A 404 9.69 20.97 15.08
N LEU A 405 10.56 20.66 14.12
CA LEU A 405 10.22 19.85 12.95
C LEU A 405 9.99 18.36 13.31
N PHE A 406 10.69 17.85 14.35
CA PHE A 406 10.79 16.42 14.61
C PHE A 406 10.13 15.94 15.90
N GLN A 407 9.67 16.81 16.80
CA GLN A 407 8.97 16.41 18.04
C GLN A 407 7.74 15.54 17.75
N SER A 408 7.12 15.76 16.58
CA SER A 408 5.99 14.96 16.10
C SER A 408 6.39 13.70 15.32
N ALA A 409 7.59 13.71 14.74
CA ALA A 409 8.07 12.56 13.95
C ALA A 409 8.54 11.42 14.85
N ALA A 410 8.87 11.65 16.12
CA ALA A 410 9.20 10.59 17.07
C ALA A 410 8.01 9.68 17.35
N GLU A 411 6.80 10.24 17.50
CA GLU A 411 5.56 9.47 17.65
C GLU A 411 5.19 8.73 16.35
N ASN A 412 5.33 9.39 15.18
CA ASN A 412 5.07 8.77 13.89
C ASN A 412 6.17 7.78 13.45
N ARG A 413 7.41 7.90 13.94
CA ARG A 413 8.47 6.91 13.63
C ARG A 413 8.31 5.61 14.37
N ARG A 414 7.81 5.62 15.59
CA ARG A 414 7.39 4.37 16.25
C ARG A 414 6.36 3.64 15.39
N THR A 415 5.48 4.38 14.72
CA THR A 415 4.49 3.81 13.80
C THR A 415 5.04 3.46 12.41
N HIS A 416 6.08 4.14 11.90
CA HIS A 416 6.65 3.87 10.57
C HIS A 416 7.77 2.83 10.56
N VAL A 417 8.58 2.73 11.62
CA VAL A 417 9.60 1.67 11.76
C VAL A 417 8.93 0.31 11.96
N GLU A 418 7.78 0.30 12.63
CA GLU A 418 6.97 -0.91 12.80
C GLU A 418 6.09 -1.24 11.59
N ASN A 419 5.76 -0.23 10.76
CA ASN A 419 5.13 -0.38 9.44
C ASN A 419 6.10 -0.73 8.30
N THR A 420 7.39 -0.75 8.54
CA THR A 420 8.22 -1.58 7.70
C THR A 420 7.66 -2.97 7.92
N PHE A 421 6.85 -3.45 6.98
CA PHE A 421 6.56 -4.85 6.83
C PHE A 421 7.92 -5.56 7.00
N LYS A 422 8.25 -6.00 8.19
CA LYS A 422 8.88 -7.28 8.33
C LYS A 422 7.87 -8.14 7.62
N GLY A 423 8.13 -8.33 6.34
CA GLY A 423 7.26 -9.15 5.53
C GLY A 423 6.97 -10.29 6.42
N VAL A 424 5.70 -10.63 6.60
CA VAL A 424 5.34 -11.76 7.42
C VAL A 424 6.19 -12.90 6.89
N ALA A 425 7.43 -12.92 7.32
CA ALA A 425 8.25 -14.08 7.36
C ALA A 425 7.64 -14.82 8.54
N LEU A 426 6.74 -15.73 8.21
CA LEU A 426 6.52 -16.87 9.07
C LEU A 426 7.83 -17.58 9.26
#